data_799599353bc7a2bc9aa17a38d663c229
#
_entry.id   799599353bc7a2bc9aa17a38d663c229
#
_cell.length_a   1.000
_cell.length_b   1.000
_cell.length_c   1.000
_cell.angle_alpha   90.00
_cell.angle_beta   90.00
_cell.angle_gamma   90.00
#
_symmetry.space_group_name_H-M   'P 1'
#
loop_
_entity.id
_entity.type
_entity.pdbx_description
1 polymer ?
#
loop_
_entity_poly.entity_id
_entity_poly.type
_entity_poly.pdbx_seq_one_letter_code
_entity_poly.pdbx_strand_id
1 'polypeptide(L)'
;MKRLVVIDGKSVFYRGYYAMPGLSMADGTPTGGVYGFVSLAIELIKKLEPDYVAVAWDKRGTNIRKRRELYPEYKAGRKPAPDDFYQQIPILHELLDAFGWPLYEIDDYEADDIMGAFARQAESRGIETCLITSDLDALQLISPMTKVYAMKNGLRNIEEFTAEHFEEKYGIRTEQFLDLKALKGDSSDNLP
;
A
#
# COMPACT_ATOMS: atom_id res chain seq x y z
N MET A 1 4.60 12.68 -20.16
CA MET A 1 3.57 11.65 -19.85
C MET A 1 3.03 11.97 -18.47
N LYS A 2 1.71 11.89 -18.25
CA LYS A 2 1.15 12.11 -16.91
C LYS A 2 1.43 10.94 -15.99
N ARG A 3 1.56 11.23 -14.69
CA ARG A 3 1.90 10.24 -13.66
C ARG A 3 0.90 10.26 -12.52
N LEU A 4 0.42 9.08 -12.14
CA LEU A 4 -0.40 8.83 -10.97
C LEU A 4 0.44 8.11 -9.90
N VAL A 5 0.44 8.63 -8.68
CA VAL A 5 0.92 7.90 -7.50
C VAL A 5 -0.28 7.35 -6.74
N VAL A 6 -0.27 6.05 -6.47
CA VAL A 6 -1.26 5.40 -5.58
C VAL A 6 -0.53 4.85 -4.36
N ILE A 7 -0.91 5.33 -3.19
CA ILE A 7 -0.31 4.95 -1.91
C ILE A 7 -1.19 3.89 -1.24
N ASP A 8 -0.61 2.73 -0.90
CA ASP A 8 -1.20 1.81 0.05
C ASP A 8 -1.16 2.45 1.45
N GLY A 9 -2.25 3.08 1.80
CA GLY A 9 -2.28 3.96 2.98
C GLY A 9 -2.00 3.20 4.26
N LYS A 10 -2.63 2.05 4.46
CA LYS A 10 -2.47 1.26 5.68
C LYS A 10 -1.07 0.66 5.80
N SER A 11 -0.52 0.15 4.70
CA SER A 11 0.84 -0.41 4.65
C SER A 11 1.90 0.64 4.99
N VAL A 12 1.81 1.82 4.38
CA VAL A 12 2.71 2.95 4.67
C VAL A 12 2.55 3.45 6.10
N PHE A 13 1.30 3.54 6.58
CA PHE A 13 1.01 3.98 7.94
C PHE A 13 1.55 3.00 9.01
N TYR A 14 1.38 1.69 8.81
CA TYR A 14 1.99 0.67 9.66
C TYR A 14 3.49 0.84 9.76
N ARG A 15 4.13 1.06 8.64
CA ARG A 15 5.59 1.26 8.60
C ARG A 15 6.00 2.52 9.36
N GLY A 16 5.28 3.61 9.18
CA GLY A 16 5.48 4.85 9.93
C GLY A 16 5.34 4.65 11.44
N TYR A 17 4.26 3.99 11.85
CA TYR A 17 3.94 3.72 13.24
C TYR A 17 5.07 2.93 13.96
N TYR A 18 5.54 1.85 13.36
CA TYR A 18 6.61 1.04 13.96
C TYR A 18 8.01 1.64 13.83
N ALA A 19 8.22 2.55 12.88
CA ALA A 19 9.49 3.25 12.74
C ALA A 19 9.66 4.42 13.73
N MET A 20 8.54 4.95 14.28
CA MET A 20 8.52 6.10 15.17
C MET A 20 7.77 5.78 16.49
N PRO A 21 8.24 4.75 17.25
CA PRO A 21 7.56 4.35 18.47
C PRO A 21 7.64 5.47 19.51
N GLY A 22 6.50 5.73 20.18
CA GLY A 22 6.42 6.71 21.27
C GLY A 22 6.43 8.18 20.84
N LEU A 23 6.44 8.49 19.54
CA LEU A 23 6.29 9.87 19.09
C LEU A 23 4.85 10.35 19.33
N SER A 24 4.73 11.46 20.09
CA SER A 24 3.46 12.06 20.47
C SER A 24 3.55 13.58 20.50
N MET A 25 2.40 14.23 20.45
CA MET A 25 2.28 15.67 20.73
C MET A 25 2.48 15.97 22.23
N ALA A 26 2.56 17.26 22.59
CA ALA A 26 2.77 17.71 23.97
C ALA A 26 1.62 17.30 24.91
N ASP A 27 0.43 17.08 24.38
CA ASP A 27 -0.76 16.61 25.12
C ASP A 27 -0.82 15.09 25.27
N GLY A 28 0.18 14.36 24.74
CA GLY A 28 0.25 12.89 24.78
C GLY A 28 -0.43 12.19 23.60
N THR A 29 -1.04 12.90 22.66
CA THR A 29 -1.67 12.30 21.48
C THR A 29 -0.63 11.60 20.61
N PRO A 30 -0.77 10.28 20.34
CA PRO A 30 0.21 9.55 19.53
C PRO A 30 0.18 10.02 18.07
N THR A 31 1.36 10.22 17.46
CA THR A 31 1.50 10.76 16.10
C THR A 31 2.57 10.06 15.26
N GLY A 32 3.21 9.02 15.77
CA GLY A 32 4.32 8.34 15.09
C GLY A 32 3.94 7.80 13.71
N GLY A 33 2.75 7.18 13.57
CA GLY A 33 2.24 6.68 12.31
C GLY A 33 1.96 7.79 11.30
N VAL A 34 1.32 8.86 11.75
CA VAL A 34 1.02 10.04 10.92
C VAL A 34 2.31 10.69 10.43
N TYR A 35 3.25 10.96 11.35
CA TYR A 35 4.53 11.56 10.99
C TYR A 35 5.32 10.71 9.99
N GLY A 36 5.40 9.41 10.24
CA GLY A 36 6.11 8.48 9.36
C GLY A 36 5.46 8.40 7.97
N PHE A 37 4.14 8.31 7.91
CA PHE A 37 3.39 8.33 6.65
C PHE A 37 3.67 9.60 5.85
N VAL A 38 3.45 10.75 6.46
CA VAL A 38 3.57 12.06 5.80
C VAL A 38 5.00 12.31 5.33
N SER A 39 6.00 11.99 6.19
CA SER A 39 7.41 12.17 5.84
C SER A 39 7.81 11.35 4.61
N LEU A 40 7.40 10.09 4.56
CA LEU A 40 7.67 9.20 3.42
C LEU A 40 6.92 9.67 2.17
N ALA A 41 5.62 9.96 2.31
CA ALA A 41 4.78 10.37 1.20
C ALA A 41 5.31 11.65 0.54
N ILE A 42 5.67 12.68 1.33
CA ILE A 42 6.24 13.92 0.81
C ILE A 42 7.58 13.67 0.09
N GLU A 43 8.44 12.81 0.64
CA GLU A 43 9.73 12.47 -0.01
C GLU A 43 9.50 11.83 -1.39
N LEU A 44 8.57 10.87 -1.46
CA LEU A 44 8.24 10.20 -2.72
C LEU A 44 7.55 11.11 -3.72
N ILE A 45 6.61 11.94 -3.27
CA ILE A 45 5.94 12.92 -4.13
C ILE A 45 6.95 13.89 -4.74
N LYS A 46 7.91 14.39 -3.95
CA LYS A 46 8.98 15.24 -4.46
C LYS A 46 9.88 14.54 -5.46
N LYS A 47 10.16 13.25 -5.25
CA LYS A 47 10.99 12.44 -6.18
C LYS A 47 10.26 12.09 -7.47
N LEU A 48 8.98 11.76 -7.37
CA LEU A 48 8.19 11.25 -8.48
C LEU A 48 7.49 12.33 -9.29
N GLU A 49 7.28 13.51 -8.71
CA GLU A 49 6.61 14.68 -9.33
C GLU A 49 5.30 14.28 -10.05
N PRO A 50 4.32 13.66 -9.32
CA PRO A 50 3.12 13.16 -9.94
C PRO A 50 2.14 14.27 -10.32
N ASP A 51 1.35 14.06 -11.39
CA ASP A 51 0.19 14.88 -11.72
C ASP A 51 -1.02 14.57 -10.83
N TYR A 52 -1.10 13.32 -10.33
CA TYR A 52 -2.21 12.83 -9.51
C TYR A 52 -1.70 11.99 -8.35
N VAL A 53 -2.37 12.11 -7.22
CA VAL A 53 -2.14 11.28 -6.02
C VAL A 53 -3.45 10.72 -5.55
N ALA A 54 -3.47 9.45 -5.17
CA ALA A 54 -4.59 8.79 -4.52
C ALA A 54 -4.08 7.88 -3.38
N VAL A 55 -4.89 7.69 -2.35
CA VAL A 55 -4.59 6.79 -1.24
C VAL A 55 -5.63 5.68 -1.24
N ALA A 56 -5.18 4.43 -1.37
CA ALA A 56 -6.01 3.25 -1.21
C ALA A 56 -5.96 2.79 0.26
N TRP A 57 -7.11 2.48 0.84
CA TRP A 57 -7.21 2.12 2.25
C TRP A 57 -8.13 0.93 2.48
N ASP A 58 -7.74 0.04 3.37
CA ASP A 58 -8.54 -1.10 3.80
C ASP A 58 -9.66 -0.67 4.73
N LYS A 59 -10.90 -0.69 4.27
CA LYS A 59 -12.06 -0.37 5.11
C LYS A 59 -12.23 -1.39 6.23
N ARG A 60 -12.10 -0.91 7.46
CA ARG A 60 -12.13 -1.78 8.64
C ARG A 60 -13.44 -2.56 8.74
N GLY A 61 -13.35 -3.87 8.91
CA GLY A 61 -14.49 -4.76 9.15
C GLY A 61 -15.22 -5.25 7.89
N THR A 62 -14.99 -4.65 6.74
CA THR A 62 -15.70 -5.02 5.50
C THR A 62 -14.79 -5.44 4.35
N ASN A 63 -13.56 -4.96 4.30
CA ASN A 63 -12.63 -5.14 3.19
C ASN A 63 -12.36 -6.61 2.81
N ILE A 64 -12.36 -7.54 3.76
CA ILE A 64 -12.03 -8.96 3.53
C ILE A 64 -13.27 -9.89 3.45
N ARG A 65 -14.51 -9.35 3.49
CA ARG A 65 -15.73 -10.19 3.52
C ARG A 65 -15.79 -11.13 2.31
N LYS A 66 -15.61 -10.60 1.13
CA LYS A 66 -15.69 -11.36 -0.13
C LYS A 66 -14.64 -12.48 -0.20
N ARG A 67 -13.41 -12.23 0.28
CA ARG A 67 -12.37 -13.26 0.33
C ARG A 67 -12.69 -14.33 1.37
N ARG A 68 -13.29 -13.97 2.51
CA ARG A 68 -13.72 -14.93 3.53
C ARG A 68 -14.95 -15.75 3.15
N GLU A 69 -15.78 -15.28 2.24
CA GLU A 69 -16.82 -16.11 1.64
C GLU A 69 -16.23 -17.28 0.83
N LEU A 70 -15.10 -17.03 0.14
CA LEU A 70 -14.39 -18.06 -0.62
C LEU A 70 -13.48 -18.93 0.26
N TYR A 71 -12.82 -18.32 1.23
CA TYR A 71 -11.89 -18.99 2.15
C TYR A 71 -12.01 -18.39 3.56
N PRO A 72 -12.79 -19.02 4.47
CA PRO A 72 -13.08 -18.49 5.82
C PRO A 72 -11.83 -18.24 6.68
N GLU A 73 -10.77 -19.02 6.46
CA GLU A 73 -9.51 -18.92 7.19
C GLU A 73 -8.62 -17.73 6.72
N TYR A 74 -9.04 -17.01 5.68
CA TYR A 74 -8.28 -15.87 5.15
C TYR A 74 -8.01 -14.82 6.23
N LYS A 75 -6.72 -14.56 6.49
CA LYS A 75 -6.24 -13.60 7.50
C LYS A 75 -6.78 -13.87 8.92
N ALA A 76 -7.19 -15.12 9.23
CA ALA A 76 -7.76 -15.46 10.55
C ALA A 76 -6.76 -15.27 11.70
N GLY A 77 -5.47 -15.49 11.45
CA GLY A 77 -4.39 -15.36 12.43
C GLY A 77 -3.92 -13.92 12.70
N ARG A 78 -4.41 -12.91 11.95
CA ARG A 78 -3.95 -11.53 12.10
C ARG A 78 -4.47 -10.92 13.41
N LYS A 79 -3.55 -10.47 14.26
CA LYS A 79 -3.88 -9.73 15.48
C LYS A 79 -4.21 -8.27 15.14
N PRO A 80 -5.17 -7.65 15.87
CA PRO A 80 -5.42 -6.22 15.72
C PRO A 80 -4.18 -5.40 16.12
N ALA A 81 -4.02 -4.23 15.54
CA ALA A 81 -3.01 -3.27 15.97
C ALA A 81 -3.37 -2.72 17.38
N PRO A 82 -2.39 -2.16 18.10
CA PRO A 82 -2.65 -1.45 19.36
C PRO A 82 -3.64 -0.29 19.21
N ASP A 83 -4.31 0.09 20.30
CA ASP A 83 -5.34 1.13 20.27
C ASP A 83 -4.80 2.50 19.84
N ASP A 84 -3.59 2.85 20.24
CA ASP A 84 -2.90 4.08 19.85
C ASP A 84 -2.59 4.17 18.34
N PHE A 85 -2.52 3.02 17.66
CA PHE A 85 -2.49 2.96 16.19
C PHE A 85 -3.77 3.51 15.60
N TYR A 86 -4.93 3.06 16.11
CA TYR A 86 -6.23 3.46 15.57
C TYR A 86 -6.59 4.91 15.91
N GLN A 87 -6.11 5.43 17.05
CA GLN A 87 -6.32 6.82 17.46
C GLN A 87 -5.71 7.83 16.48
N GLN A 88 -4.68 7.44 15.73
CA GLN A 88 -3.98 8.31 14.79
C GLN A 88 -4.66 8.38 13.41
N ILE A 89 -5.52 7.41 13.06
CA ILE A 89 -6.13 7.32 11.73
C ILE A 89 -6.97 8.56 11.39
N PRO A 90 -7.83 9.09 12.29
CA PRO A 90 -8.56 10.33 12.01
C PRO A 90 -7.65 11.52 11.70
N ILE A 91 -6.53 11.65 12.41
CA ILE A 91 -5.55 12.73 12.18
C ILE A 91 -4.93 12.58 10.78
N LEU A 92 -4.62 11.35 10.36
CA LEU A 92 -4.12 11.10 9.01
C LEU A 92 -5.15 11.49 7.96
N HIS A 93 -6.44 11.14 8.14
CA HIS A 93 -7.51 11.49 7.20
C HIS A 93 -7.64 13.00 7.03
N GLU A 94 -7.63 13.76 8.12
CA GLU A 94 -7.64 15.24 8.09
C GLU A 94 -6.45 15.81 7.30
N LEU A 95 -5.26 15.23 7.47
CA LEU A 95 -4.07 15.65 6.72
C LEU A 95 -4.16 15.31 5.23
N LEU A 96 -4.70 14.15 4.88
CA LEU A 96 -4.89 13.77 3.47
C LEU A 96 -5.89 14.71 2.78
N ASP A 97 -6.98 15.06 3.46
CA ASP A 97 -7.94 16.06 2.97
C ASP A 97 -7.28 17.44 2.79
N ALA A 98 -6.46 17.86 3.75
CA ALA A 98 -5.72 19.13 3.66
C ALA A 98 -4.70 19.16 2.51
N PHE A 99 -4.12 18.01 2.14
CA PHE A 99 -3.23 17.88 0.98
C PHE A 99 -4.01 17.77 -0.34
N GLY A 100 -5.32 17.57 -0.32
CA GLY A 100 -6.12 17.28 -1.50
C GLY A 100 -5.82 15.90 -2.09
N TRP A 101 -5.40 14.94 -1.26
CA TRP A 101 -5.13 13.56 -1.65
C TRP A 101 -6.34 12.69 -1.30
N PRO A 102 -7.17 12.33 -2.30
CA PRO A 102 -8.38 11.55 -2.05
C PRO A 102 -8.04 10.17 -1.51
N LEU A 103 -8.75 9.77 -0.45
CA LEU A 103 -8.68 8.44 0.15
C LEU A 103 -9.85 7.60 -0.34
N TYR A 104 -9.56 6.37 -0.75
CA TYR A 104 -10.53 5.42 -1.28
C TYR A 104 -10.62 4.19 -0.38
N GLU A 105 -11.80 3.96 0.18
CA GLU A 105 -12.20 2.77 0.92
C GLU A 105 -13.44 2.17 0.26
N ILE A 106 -13.39 0.89 -0.07
CA ILE A 106 -14.50 0.21 -0.75
C ILE A 106 -14.87 -1.05 0.04
N ASP A 107 -16.17 -1.24 0.29
CA ASP A 107 -16.66 -2.46 0.92
C ASP A 107 -16.32 -3.68 0.06
N ASP A 108 -15.95 -4.77 0.71
CA ASP A 108 -15.60 -6.07 0.11
C ASP A 108 -14.31 -6.10 -0.71
N TYR A 109 -13.56 -4.98 -0.77
CA TYR A 109 -12.28 -4.88 -1.47
C TYR A 109 -11.17 -4.38 -0.54
N GLU A 110 -9.98 -4.92 -0.75
CA GLU A 110 -8.77 -4.48 -0.05
C GLU A 110 -8.07 -3.34 -0.81
N ALA A 111 -7.11 -2.69 -0.16
CA ALA A 111 -6.31 -1.62 -0.77
C ALA A 111 -5.64 -2.10 -2.08
N ASP A 112 -5.19 -3.35 -2.13
CA ASP A 112 -4.56 -3.94 -3.32
C ASP A 112 -5.50 -4.01 -4.53
N ASP A 113 -6.79 -4.31 -4.30
CA ASP A 113 -7.81 -4.32 -5.35
C ASP A 113 -8.01 -2.90 -5.91
N ILE A 114 -8.04 -1.92 -5.01
CA ILE A 114 -8.18 -0.50 -5.37
C ILE A 114 -6.95 -0.03 -6.15
N MET A 115 -5.74 -0.37 -5.71
CA MET A 115 -4.48 -0.07 -6.41
C MET A 115 -4.46 -0.68 -7.81
N GLY A 116 -4.85 -1.96 -7.94
CA GLY A 116 -4.95 -2.64 -9.22
C GLY A 116 -5.97 -1.99 -10.16
N ALA A 117 -7.12 -1.57 -9.63
CA ALA A 117 -8.14 -0.86 -10.41
C ALA A 117 -7.62 0.50 -10.92
N PHE A 118 -6.90 1.25 -10.07
CA PHE A 118 -6.26 2.51 -10.47
C PHE A 118 -5.20 2.30 -11.55
N ALA A 119 -4.29 1.33 -11.36
CA ALA A 119 -3.24 1.03 -12.32
C ALA A 119 -3.82 0.69 -13.70
N ARG A 120 -4.81 -0.21 -13.74
CA ARG A 120 -5.48 -0.61 -14.98
C ARG A 120 -6.19 0.53 -15.69
N GLN A 121 -6.90 1.38 -14.94
CA GLN A 121 -7.60 2.53 -15.51
C GLN A 121 -6.63 3.61 -15.98
N ALA A 122 -5.53 3.86 -15.28
CA ALA A 122 -4.48 4.81 -15.65
C ALA A 122 -3.79 4.37 -16.94
N GLU A 123 -3.40 3.09 -17.04
CA GLU A 123 -2.78 2.51 -18.22
C GLU A 123 -3.68 2.65 -19.47
N SER A 124 -4.98 2.38 -19.34
CA SER A 124 -5.94 2.56 -20.43
C SER A 124 -6.05 4.01 -20.94
N ARG A 125 -5.56 4.98 -20.16
CA ARG A 125 -5.53 6.41 -20.47
C ARG A 125 -4.13 6.93 -20.80
N GLY A 126 -3.13 6.06 -20.91
CA GLY A 126 -1.73 6.43 -21.16
C GLY A 126 -1.08 7.20 -20.01
N ILE A 127 -1.50 6.90 -18.76
CA ILE A 127 -0.95 7.49 -17.54
C ILE A 127 -0.04 6.47 -16.85
N GLU A 128 1.21 6.85 -16.58
CA GLU A 128 2.15 6.04 -15.80
C GLU A 128 1.66 5.94 -14.34
N THR A 129 1.72 4.75 -13.74
CA THR A 129 1.34 4.54 -12.35
C THR A 129 2.53 4.12 -11.49
N CYS A 130 2.70 4.78 -10.33
CA CYS A 130 3.65 4.43 -9.29
C CYS A 130 2.89 3.96 -8.06
N LEU A 131 2.96 2.67 -7.76
CA LEU A 131 2.34 2.08 -6.57
C LEU A 131 3.33 2.09 -5.41
N ILE A 132 2.92 2.63 -4.27
CA ILE A 132 3.75 2.74 -3.06
C ILE A 132 3.18 1.82 -1.99
N THR A 133 3.90 0.77 -1.64
CA THR A 133 3.47 -0.21 -0.64
C THR A 133 4.65 -0.90 0.04
N SER A 134 4.44 -1.56 1.16
CA SER A 134 5.39 -2.53 1.74
C SER A 134 5.00 -3.98 1.44
N ASP A 135 3.87 -4.19 0.78
CA ASP A 135 3.40 -5.51 0.39
C ASP A 135 3.95 -5.90 -0.98
N LEU A 136 4.71 -6.99 -1.02
CA LEU A 136 5.28 -7.49 -2.27
C LEU A 136 4.25 -8.16 -3.18
N ASP A 137 3.04 -8.42 -2.71
CA ASP A 137 1.97 -8.95 -3.55
C ASP A 137 1.54 -7.95 -4.63
N ALA A 138 1.76 -6.66 -4.40
CA ALA A 138 1.58 -5.62 -5.41
C ALA A 138 2.49 -5.79 -6.65
N LEU A 139 3.55 -6.62 -6.58
CA LEU A 139 4.41 -6.89 -7.73
C LEU A 139 3.66 -7.56 -8.91
N GLN A 140 2.53 -8.22 -8.64
CA GLN A 140 1.62 -8.73 -9.67
C GLN A 140 1.01 -7.63 -10.55
N LEU A 141 1.05 -6.37 -10.09
CA LEU A 141 0.46 -5.22 -10.80
C LEU A 141 1.45 -4.53 -11.74
N ILE A 142 2.71 -4.97 -11.76
CA ILE A 142 3.73 -4.39 -12.63
C ILE A 142 3.35 -4.62 -14.09
N SER A 143 3.43 -3.54 -14.88
CA SER A 143 3.22 -3.53 -16.33
C SER A 143 4.19 -2.57 -17.00
N PRO A 144 4.19 -2.43 -18.33
CA PRO A 144 4.98 -1.38 -18.99
C PRO A 144 4.68 0.04 -18.52
N MET A 145 3.49 0.28 -17.93
CA MET A 145 3.03 1.58 -17.45
C MET A 145 2.91 1.66 -15.92
N THR A 146 3.13 0.55 -15.20
CA THR A 146 2.97 0.49 -13.74
C THR A 146 4.24 -0.02 -13.09
N LYS A 147 4.77 0.78 -12.16
CA LYS A 147 5.93 0.46 -11.32
C LYS A 147 5.51 0.33 -9.86
N VAL A 148 6.22 -0.51 -9.10
CA VAL A 148 6.02 -0.67 -7.67
C VAL A 148 7.22 -0.14 -6.91
N TYR A 149 6.99 0.76 -5.99
CA TYR A 149 7.95 1.28 -5.02
C TYR A 149 7.77 0.53 -3.71
N ALA A 150 8.51 -0.56 -3.57
CA ALA A 150 8.41 -1.45 -2.42
C ALA A 150 9.26 -0.95 -1.26
N MET A 151 8.64 -0.66 -0.13
CA MET A 151 9.34 -0.28 1.09
C MET A 151 9.92 -1.51 1.76
N LYS A 152 11.23 -1.50 1.96
CA LYS A 152 11.97 -2.50 2.73
C LYS A 152 12.13 -2.06 4.20
N ASN A 153 13.18 -2.47 4.86
CA ASN A 153 13.43 -2.15 6.27
C ASN A 153 13.57 -0.63 6.49
N GLY A 154 12.73 -0.06 7.38
CA GLY A 154 12.70 1.36 7.70
C GLY A 154 11.93 2.21 6.67
N LEU A 155 11.93 3.54 6.86
CA LEU A 155 11.18 4.49 6.02
C LEU A 155 11.93 4.88 4.73
N ARG A 156 13.25 4.74 4.68
CA ARG A 156 14.09 5.27 3.59
C ARG A 156 14.59 4.23 2.60
N ASN A 157 14.40 2.96 2.86
CA ASN A 157 14.86 1.90 1.97
C ASN A 157 13.73 1.46 1.03
N ILE A 158 13.66 2.12 -0.12
CA ILE A 158 12.63 1.88 -1.13
C ILE A 158 13.30 1.28 -2.36
N GLU A 159 12.80 0.13 -2.80
CA GLU A 159 13.21 -0.52 -4.03
C GLU A 159 12.17 -0.26 -5.13
N GLU A 160 12.62 0.26 -6.26
CA GLU A 160 11.79 0.43 -7.45
C GLU A 160 11.78 -0.87 -8.25
N PHE A 161 10.60 -1.40 -8.49
CA PHE A 161 10.38 -2.55 -9.36
C PHE A 161 9.74 -2.11 -10.67
N THR A 162 10.48 -2.29 -11.75
CA THR A 162 10.00 -2.35 -13.13
C THR A 162 9.85 -3.82 -13.55
N ALA A 163 9.29 -4.09 -14.73
CA ALA A 163 9.23 -5.45 -15.27
C ALA A 163 10.63 -6.06 -15.42
N GLU A 164 11.59 -5.28 -15.91
CA GLU A 164 12.98 -5.73 -16.10
C GLU A 164 13.64 -6.07 -14.75
N HIS A 165 13.53 -5.18 -13.77
CA HIS A 165 14.11 -5.43 -12.45
C HIS A 165 13.45 -6.63 -11.74
N PHE A 166 12.15 -6.81 -11.95
CA PHE A 166 11.44 -7.99 -11.45
C PHE A 166 11.98 -9.29 -12.06
N GLU A 167 12.11 -9.33 -13.39
CA GLU A 167 12.64 -10.50 -14.10
C GLU A 167 14.09 -10.83 -13.70
N GLU A 168 14.95 -9.82 -13.59
CA GLU A 168 16.33 -10.00 -13.11
C GLU A 168 16.37 -10.62 -11.71
N LYS A 169 15.47 -10.21 -10.83
CA LYS A 169 15.47 -10.62 -9.43
C LYS A 169 14.84 -11.97 -9.18
N TYR A 170 13.74 -12.27 -9.87
CA TYR A 170 12.94 -13.48 -9.62
C TYR A 170 13.16 -14.59 -10.69
N GLY A 171 13.76 -14.27 -11.81
CA GLY A 171 13.99 -15.21 -12.90
C GLY A 171 12.72 -15.64 -13.65
N ILE A 172 11.61 -14.92 -13.44
CA ILE A 172 10.31 -15.16 -14.06
C ILE A 172 9.72 -13.84 -14.54
N ARG A 173 8.77 -13.88 -15.48
CA ARG A 173 8.05 -12.68 -15.90
C ARG A 173 6.97 -12.29 -14.89
N THR A 174 6.56 -11.01 -14.90
CA THR A 174 5.55 -10.47 -13.99
C THR A 174 4.21 -11.21 -14.08
N GLU A 175 3.80 -11.65 -15.28
CA GLU A 175 2.57 -12.42 -15.50
C GLU A 175 2.58 -13.79 -14.81
N GLN A 176 3.78 -14.33 -14.52
CA GLN A 176 3.94 -15.64 -13.84
C GLN A 176 3.96 -15.50 -12.30
N PHE A 177 3.91 -14.28 -11.78
CA PHE A 177 4.02 -14.06 -10.33
C PHE A 177 2.85 -14.67 -9.56
N LEU A 178 1.63 -14.60 -10.10
CA LEU A 178 0.46 -15.24 -9.48
C LEU A 178 0.61 -16.76 -9.42
N ASP A 179 1.13 -17.40 -10.45
CA ASP A 179 1.39 -18.84 -10.45
C ASP A 179 2.43 -19.21 -9.40
N LEU A 180 3.52 -18.41 -9.28
CA LEU A 180 4.51 -18.57 -8.23
C LEU A 180 3.89 -18.46 -6.83
N LYS A 181 3.04 -17.45 -6.58
CA LYS A 181 2.34 -17.27 -5.31
C LYS A 181 1.39 -18.42 -5.02
N ALA A 182 0.63 -18.89 -6.00
CA ALA A 182 -0.28 -20.01 -5.88
C ALA A 182 0.44 -21.33 -5.51
N LEU A 183 1.64 -21.55 -6.05
CA LEU A 183 2.45 -22.73 -5.74
C LEU A 183 3.16 -22.63 -4.37
N LYS A 184 3.51 -21.42 -3.94
CA LYS A 184 4.25 -21.17 -2.72
C LYS A 184 3.36 -21.04 -1.48
N GLY A 185 2.11 -20.66 -1.68
CA GLY A 185 1.20 -20.24 -0.61
C GLY A 185 1.56 -18.88 -0.01
N ASP A 186 0.81 -18.49 1.00
CA ASP A 186 1.06 -17.28 1.79
C ASP A 186 0.69 -17.46 3.25
N SER A 187 1.70 -17.72 4.08
CA SER A 187 1.50 -17.93 5.52
C SER A 187 0.98 -16.69 6.25
N SER A 188 1.24 -15.47 5.73
CA SER A 188 0.75 -14.22 6.33
C SER A 188 -0.75 -14.05 6.17
N ASP A 189 -1.32 -14.63 5.11
CA ASP A 189 -2.74 -14.62 4.78
C ASP A 189 -3.42 -15.95 5.08
N ASN A 190 -2.67 -16.88 5.69
CA ASN A 190 -3.13 -18.22 6.05
C ASN A 190 -3.51 -19.07 4.82
N LEU A 191 -2.82 -18.87 3.70
CA LEU A 191 -2.95 -19.68 2.49
C LEU A 191 -1.88 -20.78 2.49
N PRO A 192 -2.28 -22.07 2.26
CA PRO A 192 -1.37 -23.20 2.26
C PRO A 192 -0.37 -23.19 1.13
#